data_fbb638a515ac548754d09ceab879667d
#
_entry.id   fbb638a515ac548754d09ceab879667d
#
_cell.length_a   1.000
_cell.length_b   1.000
_cell.length_c   1.000
_cell.angle_alpha   90.00
_cell.angle_beta   90.00
_cell.angle_gamma   90.00
#
_symmetry.space_group_name_H-M   'P 1'
#
loop_
_entity.id
_entity.type
_entity.pdbx_description
1 polymer ?
#
loop_
_entity_poly.entity_id
_entity_poly.type
_entity_poly.pdbx_seq_one_letter_code
_entity_poly.pdbx_strand_id
1 'polypeptide(L)'
;MSVGVLIFLALFIYGMAGVYLFGDKLPESWGSITQAMTSLFILLTLENFPIYLEEAVAISPWALPFYLSYIFIVVFTVLNVLIGIVLNAMDEARQESKSRREQLKELNQIVHEVDEIATDGKVTDSELVTLKEKIKEMEAILKSQNKDLAD
;
A
#
# COMPACT_ATOMS: atom_id res chain seq x y z
N MET A 1 -10.73 12.71 -2.98
CA MET A 1 -11.72 12.00 -2.15
C MET A 1 -11.03 10.79 -1.53
N SER A 2 -11.18 10.60 -0.23
CA SER A 2 -10.59 9.42 0.42
C SER A 2 -11.35 8.16 -0.03
N VAL A 3 -10.63 7.13 -0.44
CA VAL A 3 -11.20 5.82 -0.85
C VAL A 3 -12.11 5.26 0.24
N GLY A 4 -11.77 5.52 1.52
CA GLY A 4 -12.61 5.13 2.64
C GLY A 4 -14.03 5.71 2.61
N VAL A 5 -14.18 6.94 2.15
CA VAL A 5 -15.52 7.58 1.99
C VAL A 5 -16.33 6.88 0.90
N LEU A 6 -15.67 6.49 -0.20
CA LEU A 6 -16.33 5.77 -1.29
C LEU A 6 -16.81 4.38 -0.84
N ILE A 7 -15.96 3.66 -0.12
CA ILE A 7 -16.32 2.35 0.45
C ILE A 7 -17.47 2.49 1.44
N PHE A 8 -17.39 3.46 2.34
CA PHE A 8 -18.46 3.72 3.30
C PHE A 8 -19.80 4.04 2.60
N LEU A 9 -19.77 4.87 1.57
CA LEU A 9 -20.96 5.21 0.78
C LEU A 9 -21.55 3.98 0.10
N ALA A 10 -20.68 3.14 -0.49
CA ALA A 10 -21.11 1.88 -1.11
C ALA A 10 -21.77 0.94 -0.09
N LEU A 11 -21.14 0.74 1.08
CA LEU A 11 -21.71 -0.06 2.18
C LEU A 11 -23.05 0.51 2.63
N PHE A 12 -23.19 1.84 2.74
CA PHE A 12 -24.42 2.48 3.14
C PHE A 12 -25.56 2.25 2.13
N ILE A 13 -25.28 2.40 0.82
CA ILE A 13 -26.25 2.15 -0.25
C ILE A 13 -26.69 0.68 -0.25
N TYR A 14 -25.74 -0.25 -0.18
CA TYR A 14 -26.06 -1.69 -0.08
C TYR A 14 -26.79 -2.03 1.23
N GLY A 15 -26.43 -1.37 2.33
CA GLY A 15 -27.12 -1.51 3.61
C GLY A 15 -28.59 -1.14 3.54
N MET A 16 -28.90 0.01 2.93
CA MET A 16 -30.29 0.43 2.72
C MET A 16 -31.06 -0.53 1.79
N ALA A 17 -30.44 -0.99 0.72
CA ALA A 17 -31.03 -1.95 -0.18
C ALA A 17 -31.28 -3.31 0.52
N GLY A 18 -30.34 -3.74 1.35
CA GLY A 18 -30.47 -4.97 2.15
C GLY A 18 -31.60 -4.90 3.18
N VAL A 19 -31.73 -3.79 3.89
CA VAL A 19 -32.85 -3.55 4.81
C VAL A 19 -34.19 -3.62 4.07
N TYR A 20 -34.26 -2.98 2.90
CA TYR A 20 -35.48 -3.00 2.09
C TYR A 20 -35.85 -4.40 1.56
N LEU A 21 -34.87 -5.19 1.15
CA LEU A 21 -35.09 -6.51 0.54
C LEU A 21 -35.32 -7.63 1.57
N PHE A 22 -34.66 -7.56 2.72
CA PHE A 22 -34.57 -8.66 3.67
C PHE A 22 -35.00 -8.31 5.09
N GLY A 23 -35.15 -7.01 5.44
CA GLY A 23 -35.35 -6.55 6.80
C GLY A 23 -36.56 -7.16 7.53
N ASP A 24 -37.69 -7.36 6.82
CA ASP A 24 -38.90 -7.95 7.40
C ASP A 24 -38.75 -9.44 7.72
N LYS A 25 -37.93 -10.17 6.95
CA LYS A 25 -37.80 -11.62 7.06
C LYS A 25 -36.55 -12.07 7.78
N LEU A 26 -35.50 -11.28 7.76
CA LEU A 26 -34.23 -11.50 8.46
C LEU A 26 -33.87 -10.30 9.35
N PRO A 27 -34.68 -10.00 10.38
CA PRO A 27 -34.50 -8.80 11.17
C PRO A 27 -33.19 -8.79 11.98
N GLU A 28 -32.62 -9.95 12.30
CA GLU A 28 -31.36 -10.04 13.04
C GLU A 28 -30.16 -9.49 12.22
N SER A 29 -30.14 -9.73 10.92
CA SER A 29 -29.06 -9.32 10.03
C SER A 29 -29.37 -8.06 9.25
N TRP A 30 -30.66 -7.76 8.96
CA TRP A 30 -31.12 -6.72 8.05
C TRP A 30 -32.22 -5.84 8.59
N GLY A 31 -32.66 -6.00 9.87
CA GLY A 31 -33.80 -5.29 10.45
C GLY A 31 -33.56 -3.78 10.68
N SER A 32 -32.31 -3.35 10.67
CA SER A 32 -31.93 -1.93 10.78
C SER A 32 -30.69 -1.63 9.97
N ILE A 33 -30.46 -0.34 9.67
CA ILE A 33 -29.26 0.08 8.94
C ILE A 33 -27.97 -0.31 9.67
N THR A 34 -27.97 -0.26 11.01
CA THR A 34 -26.81 -0.68 11.82
C THR A 34 -26.52 -2.17 11.66
N GLN A 35 -27.54 -3.02 11.72
CA GLN A 35 -27.42 -4.46 11.52
C GLN A 35 -26.97 -4.77 10.09
N ALA A 36 -27.58 -4.13 9.09
CA ALA A 36 -27.21 -4.29 7.71
C ALA A 36 -25.74 -3.87 7.44
N MET A 37 -25.30 -2.75 8.00
CA MET A 37 -23.90 -2.30 7.91
C MET A 37 -22.94 -3.31 8.56
N THR A 38 -23.31 -3.87 9.71
CA THR A 38 -22.50 -4.91 10.38
C THR A 38 -22.42 -6.17 9.53
N SER A 39 -23.54 -6.64 8.99
CA SER A 39 -23.59 -7.80 8.09
C SER A 39 -22.74 -7.60 6.84
N LEU A 40 -22.83 -6.42 6.22
CA LEU A 40 -22.00 -6.07 5.07
C LEU A 40 -20.53 -5.97 5.41
N PHE A 41 -20.19 -5.45 6.60
CA PHE A 41 -18.80 -5.40 7.05
C PHE A 41 -18.20 -6.81 7.24
N ILE A 42 -18.99 -7.75 7.79
CA ILE A 42 -18.60 -9.18 7.87
C ILE A 42 -18.44 -9.77 6.46
N LEU A 43 -19.40 -9.51 5.58
CA LEU A 43 -19.35 -9.96 4.18
C LEU A 43 -18.18 -9.38 3.38
N LEU A 44 -17.63 -8.21 3.78
CA LEU A 44 -16.44 -7.63 3.18
C LEU A 44 -15.22 -8.56 3.31
N THR A 45 -15.16 -9.31 4.41
CA THR A 45 -14.10 -10.31 4.65
C THR A 45 -14.42 -11.68 4.00
N LEU A 46 -15.56 -11.79 3.34
CA LEU A 46 -16.12 -13.04 2.80
C LEU A 46 -16.39 -14.12 3.89
N GLU A 47 -16.34 -13.72 5.16
CA GLU A 47 -16.63 -14.60 6.27
C GLU A 47 -18.14 -14.90 6.31
N ASN A 48 -18.49 -16.13 6.55
CA ASN A 48 -19.89 -16.61 6.62
C ASN A 48 -20.75 -16.32 5.37
N PHE A 49 -20.13 -15.95 4.24
CA PHE A 49 -20.85 -15.64 3.01
C PHE A 49 -21.87 -16.71 2.60
N PRO A 50 -21.53 -18.03 2.62
CA PRO A 50 -22.49 -19.08 2.25
C PRO A 50 -23.74 -19.07 3.14
N ILE A 51 -23.60 -18.84 4.45
CA ILE A 51 -24.70 -18.82 5.41
C ILE A 51 -25.66 -17.66 5.10
N TYR A 52 -25.13 -16.45 4.97
CA TYR A 52 -25.94 -15.29 4.62
C TYR A 52 -26.66 -15.44 3.28
N LEU A 53 -25.98 -16.05 2.28
CA LEU A 53 -26.56 -16.30 0.97
C LEU A 53 -27.69 -17.32 1.04
N GLU A 54 -27.48 -18.46 1.71
CA GLU A 54 -28.48 -19.53 1.83
C GLU A 54 -29.74 -19.04 2.54
N GLU A 55 -29.61 -18.33 3.66
CA GLU A 55 -30.73 -17.74 4.38
C GLU A 55 -31.52 -16.76 3.52
N ALA A 56 -30.83 -15.89 2.78
CA ALA A 56 -31.47 -14.87 1.96
C ALA A 56 -32.12 -15.43 0.69
N VAL A 57 -31.48 -16.41 0.02
CA VAL A 57 -32.03 -17.08 -1.18
C VAL A 57 -33.29 -17.85 -0.85
N ALA A 58 -33.41 -18.44 0.35
CA ALA A 58 -34.62 -19.14 0.80
C ALA A 58 -35.84 -18.22 0.90
N ILE A 59 -35.64 -16.91 1.05
CA ILE A 59 -36.74 -15.94 1.27
C ILE A 59 -36.98 -14.99 0.09
N SER A 60 -35.97 -14.75 -0.77
CA SER A 60 -36.07 -13.81 -1.88
C SER A 60 -35.24 -14.23 -3.08
N PRO A 61 -35.82 -14.23 -4.30
CA PRO A 61 -35.08 -14.48 -5.53
C PRO A 61 -34.06 -13.37 -5.85
N TRP A 62 -34.21 -12.19 -5.25
CA TRP A 62 -33.29 -11.06 -5.41
C TRP A 62 -32.03 -11.17 -4.57
N ALA A 63 -31.95 -12.16 -3.67
CA ALA A 63 -30.79 -12.38 -2.83
C ALA A 63 -29.53 -12.67 -3.66
N LEU A 64 -29.62 -13.59 -4.60
CA LEU A 64 -28.47 -13.97 -5.42
C LEU A 64 -27.86 -12.80 -6.19
N PRO A 65 -28.61 -12.01 -7.00
CA PRO A 65 -28.05 -10.86 -7.69
C PRO A 65 -27.55 -9.77 -6.71
N PHE A 66 -28.21 -9.58 -5.57
CA PHE A 66 -27.77 -8.64 -4.54
C PHE A 66 -26.39 -9.00 -3.98
N TYR A 67 -26.21 -10.22 -3.50
CA TYR A 67 -24.94 -10.66 -2.91
C TYR A 67 -23.82 -10.75 -3.95
N LEU A 68 -24.10 -11.24 -5.15
CA LEU A 68 -23.10 -11.29 -6.23
C LEU A 68 -22.66 -9.90 -6.66
N SER A 69 -23.59 -8.95 -6.81
CA SER A 69 -23.23 -7.56 -7.16
C SER A 69 -22.41 -6.88 -6.05
N TYR A 70 -22.76 -7.16 -4.79
CA TYR A 70 -22.00 -6.66 -3.64
C TYR A 70 -20.55 -7.14 -3.67
N ILE A 71 -20.34 -8.46 -3.80
CA ILE A 71 -18.99 -9.03 -3.86
C ILE A 71 -18.23 -8.47 -5.04
N PHE A 72 -18.84 -8.44 -6.23
CA PHE A 72 -18.15 -7.99 -7.43
C PHE A 72 -17.77 -6.51 -7.37
N ILE A 73 -18.65 -5.65 -6.89
CA ILE A 73 -18.41 -4.20 -6.87
C ILE A 73 -17.61 -3.78 -5.64
N VAL A 74 -18.03 -4.19 -4.45
CA VAL A 74 -17.46 -3.68 -3.20
C VAL A 74 -16.19 -4.45 -2.82
N VAL A 75 -16.27 -5.77 -2.73
CA VAL A 75 -15.14 -6.59 -2.29
C VAL A 75 -13.99 -6.49 -3.29
N PHE A 76 -14.29 -6.58 -4.60
CA PHE A 76 -13.28 -6.45 -5.64
C PHE A 76 -12.63 -5.05 -5.64
N THR A 77 -13.41 -3.98 -5.41
CA THR A 77 -12.86 -2.63 -5.29
C THR A 77 -11.93 -2.50 -4.10
N VAL A 78 -12.32 -3.03 -2.93
CA VAL A 78 -11.48 -3.01 -1.73
C VAL A 78 -10.18 -3.78 -1.94
N LEU A 79 -10.24 -4.96 -2.54
CA LEU A 79 -9.04 -5.74 -2.85
C LEU A 79 -8.10 -4.99 -3.81
N ASN A 80 -8.63 -4.36 -4.85
CA ASN A 80 -7.81 -3.58 -5.78
C ASN A 80 -7.12 -2.39 -5.10
N VAL A 81 -7.80 -1.73 -4.17
CA VAL A 81 -7.20 -0.65 -3.36
C VAL A 81 -6.08 -1.17 -2.47
N LEU A 82 -6.30 -2.30 -1.79
CA LEU A 82 -5.27 -2.92 -0.95
C LEU A 82 -4.04 -3.32 -1.77
N ILE A 83 -4.23 -3.94 -2.93
CA ILE A 83 -3.15 -4.29 -3.86
C ILE A 83 -2.41 -3.01 -4.29
N GLY A 84 -3.11 -1.94 -4.63
CA GLY A 84 -2.51 -0.66 -5.00
C GLY A 84 -1.64 -0.06 -3.89
N ILE A 85 -2.08 -0.12 -2.64
CA ILE A 85 -1.31 0.35 -1.48
C ILE A 85 -0.02 -0.49 -1.32
N VAL A 86 -0.14 -1.82 -1.41
CA VAL A 86 1.02 -2.73 -1.29
C VAL A 86 2.04 -2.49 -2.41
N LEU A 87 1.57 -2.33 -3.66
CA LEU A 87 2.45 -2.06 -4.80
C LEU A 87 3.18 -0.72 -4.64
N ASN A 88 2.48 0.34 -4.22
CA ASN A 88 3.10 1.64 -3.97
C ASN A 88 4.18 1.56 -2.88
N ALA A 89 3.91 0.86 -1.77
CA ALA A 89 4.89 0.66 -0.71
C ALA A 89 6.13 -0.15 -1.19
N MET A 90 5.91 -1.13 -2.05
CA MET A 90 7.02 -1.90 -2.66
C MET A 90 7.84 -1.06 -3.63
N ASP A 91 7.21 -0.21 -4.42
CA ASP A 91 7.92 0.67 -5.37
C ASP A 91 8.73 1.73 -4.64
N GLU A 92 8.22 2.29 -3.55
CA GLU A 92 8.95 3.22 -2.68
C GLU A 92 10.21 2.55 -2.09
N ALA A 93 10.07 1.35 -1.51
CA ALA A 93 11.19 0.58 -0.99
C ALA A 93 12.23 0.21 -2.06
N ARG A 94 11.79 -0.07 -3.29
CA ARG A 94 12.68 -0.33 -4.42
C ARG A 94 13.45 0.91 -4.87
N GLN A 95 12.80 2.07 -4.89
CA GLN A 95 13.46 3.34 -5.24
C GLN A 95 14.53 3.69 -4.21
N GLU A 96 14.23 3.56 -2.93
CA GLU A 96 15.19 3.77 -1.85
C GLU A 96 16.41 2.84 -1.97
N SER A 97 16.16 1.55 -2.22
CA SER A 97 17.24 0.57 -2.43
C SER A 97 18.10 0.86 -3.67
N LYS A 98 17.51 1.38 -4.75
CA LYS A 98 18.25 1.79 -5.96
C LYS A 98 19.12 3.01 -5.67
N SER A 99 18.56 4.04 -5.06
CA SER A 99 19.30 5.26 -4.68
C SER A 99 20.49 4.91 -3.79
N ARG A 100 20.29 4.07 -2.79
CA ARG A 100 21.39 3.60 -1.91
C ARG A 100 22.47 2.83 -2.66
N ARG A 101 22.09 1.99 -3.63
CA ARG A 101 23.06 1.25 -4.47
C ARG A 101 23.86 2.15 -5.38
N GLU A 102 23.24 3.19 -5.92
CA GLU A 102 23.91 4.19 -6.76
C GLU A 102 24.93 4.98 -5.95
N GLN A 103 24.55 5.47 -4.76
CA GLN A 103 25.45 6.15 -3.84
C GLN A 103 26.63 5.26 -3.41
N LEU A 104 26.40 3.96 -3.14
CA LEU A 104 27.47 3.03 -2.82
C LEU A 104 28.43 2.79 -3.99
N LYS A 105 27.93 2.75 -5.22
CA LYS A 105 28.79 2.65 -6.42
C LYS A 105 29.65 3.89 -6.61
N GLU A 106 29.07 5.06 -6.43
CA GLU A 106 29.76 6.34 -6.51
C GLU A 106 30.85 6.42 -5.43
N LEU A 107 30.52 6.03 -4.19
CA LEU A 107 31.49 5.98 -3.11
C LEU A 107 32.63 5.01 -3.40
N ASN A 108 32.35 3.81 -3.90
CA ASN A 108 33.37 2.81 -4.26
C ASN A 108 34.28 3.30 -5.42
N GLN A 109 33.71 4.05 -6.36
CA GLN A 109 34.48 4.63 -7.44
C GLN A 109 35.45 5.70 -6.94
N ILE A 110 34.98 6.58 -6.03
CA ILE A 110 35.82 7.59 -5.40
C ILE A 110 36.95 6.94 -4.59
N VAL A 111 36.61 5.87 -3.83
CA VAL A 111 37.63 5.12 -3.07
C VAL A 111 38.69 4.53 -3.98
N HIS A 112 38.29 3.98 -5.13
CA HIS A 112 39.22 3.39 -6.10
C HIS A 112 40.14 4.45 -6.71
N GLU A 113 39.60 5.62 -7.07
CA GLU A 113 40.40 6.74 -7.61
C GLU A 113 41.38 7.28 -6.56
N VAL A 114 40.98 7.33 -5.27
CA VAL A 114 41.86 7.71 -4.17
C VAL A 114 42.99 6.69 -3.97
N ASP A 115 42.69 5.41 -4.06
CA ASP A 115 43.67 4.31 -3.90
C ASP A 115 44.67 4.30 -5.04
N GLU A 116 44.24 4.63 -6.27
CA GLU A 116 45.10 4.76 -7.45
C GLU A 116 46.12 5.91 -7.30
N ILE A 117 45.65 7.06 -6.76
CA ILE A 117 46.55 8.22 -6.44
C ILE A 117 47.53 7.87 -5.31
N ALA A 118 47.08 7.09 -4.31
CA ALA A 118 47.91 6.72 -3.17
C ALA A 118 49.01 5.70 -3.48
N THR A 119 48.81 4.91 -4.54
CA THR A 119 49.74 3.78 -4.89
C THR A 119 51.06 4.25 -5.52
N ASP A 120 51.10 5.43 -6.10
CA ASP A 120 52.30 5.98 -6.73
C ASP A 120 53.36 6.54 -5.73
N GLY A 121 53.04 6.65 -4.45
CA GLY A 121 53.98 6.97 -3.36
C GLY A 121 54.61 8.37 -3.39
N LYS A 122 54.24 9.21 -4.35
CA LYS A 122 54.62 10.61 -4.49
C LYS A 122 53.41 11.47 -4.75
N VAL A 123 52.85 12.01 -3.68
CA VAL A 123 51.69 12.88 -3.80
C VAL A 123 52.16 14.27 -4.25
N THR A 124 51.80 14.68 -5.44
CA THR A 124 52.02 16.03 -5.97
C THR A 124 51.02 17.03 -5.41
N ASP A 125 51.35 18.33 -5.41
CA ASP A 125 50.42 19.36 -4.92
C ASP A 125 49.08 19.38 -5.66
N SER A 126 49.05 19.02 -6.94
CA SER A 126 47.83 18.86 -7.75
C SER A 126 46.97 17.65 -7.31
N GLU A 127 47.61 16.53 -6.94
CA GLU A 127 46.93 15.34 -6.41
C GLU A 127 46.35 15.58 -5.03
N LEU A 128 47.05 16.38 -4.19
CA LEU A 128 46.52 16.81 -2.89
C LEU A 128 45.23 17.63 -3.02
N VAL A 129 45.12 18.49 -4.03
CA VAL A 129 43.91 19.26 -4.29
C VAL A 129 42.78 18.35 -4.70
N THR A 130 43.05 17.41 -5.62
CA THR A 130 42.06 16.42 -6.07
C THR A 130 41.57 15.50 -4.95
N LEU A 131 42.51 15.06 -4.08
CA LEU A 131 42.19 14.22 -2.90
C LEU A 131 41.27 14.97 -1.92
N LYS A 132 41.55 16.27 -1.65
CA LYS A 132 40.67 17.07 -0.80
C LYS A 132 39.27 17.26 -1.38
N GLU A 133 39.16 17.41 -2.69
CA GLU A 133 37.88 17.53 -3.39
C GLU A 133 37.08 16.25 -3.29
N LYS A 134 37.72 15.08 -3.52
CA LYS A 134 37.13 13.76 -3.41
C LYS A 134 36.67 13.44 -1.97
N ILE A 135 37.44 13.78 -0.97
CA ILE A 135 37.05 13.61 0.45
C ILE A 135 35.80 14.44 0.75
N LYS A 136 35.72 15.67 0.24
CA LYS A 136 34.56 16.54 0.44
C LYS A 136 33.30 15.99 -0.24
N GLU A 137 33.46 15.37 -1.39
CA GLU A 137 32.39 14.70 -2.13
C GLU A 137 31.88 13.47 -1.36
N MET A 138 32.79 12.64 -0.82
CA MET A 138 32.44 11.51 0.07
C MET A 138 31.70 11.97 1.33
N GLU A 139 32.14 13.06 1.98
CA GLU A 139 31.44 13.62 3.14
C GLU A 139 30.02 14.09 2.79
N ALA A 140 29.80 14.65 1.61
CA ALA A 140 28.47 15.08 1.16
C ALA A 140 27.53 13.87 0.95
N ILE A 141 28.03 12.79 0.32
CA ILE A 141 27.28 11.55 0.14
C ILE A 141 26.91 10.91 1.48
N LEU A 142 27.87 10.82 2.41
CA LEU A 142 27.63 10.26 3.74
C LEU A 142 26.66 11.10 4.58
N LYS A 143 26.67 12.43 4.44
CA LYS A 143 25.71 13.31 5.10
C LYS A 143 24.29 13.13 4.54
N SER A 144 24.15 12.92 3.24
CA SER A 144 22.84 12.65 2.63
C SER A 144 22.25 11.32 3.14
N GLN A 145 23.08 10.27 3.23
CA GLN A 145 22.67 8.98 3.79
C GLN A 145 22.20 9.05 5.25
N ASN A 146 22.89 9.87 6.05
CA ASN A 146 22.57 10.00 7.48
C ASN A 146 21.29 10.80 7.73
N LYS A 147 20.90 11.64 6.78
CA LYS A 147 19.63 12.39 6.81
C LYS A 147 18.44 11.49 6.48
N ASP A 148 18.61 10.62 5.49
CA ASP A 148 17.55 9.67 5.07
C ASP A 148 17.31 8.55 6.11
N LEU A 149 18.22 8.35 7.07
CA LEU A 149 18.08 7.41 8.19
C LEU A 149 17.43 8.04 9.43
N ALA A 150 17.27 9.38 9.47
CA ALA A 150 16.76 10.11 10.63
C ALA A 150 15.30 10.57 10.48
N ASP A 151 14.74 10.47 9.26
CA ASP A 151 13.34 10.74 8.90
C ASP A 151 12.56 9.41 8.75
#